data_c71e925fae7603b57d1b57b54f4970ea
#
_entry.id   c71e925fae7603b57d1b57b54f4970ea
#
_cell.length_a   1.000
_cell.length_b   1.000
_cell.length_c   1.000
_cell.angle_alpha   90.00
_cell.angle_beta   90.00
_cell.angle_gamma   90.00
#
_symmetry.space_group_name_H-M   'P 1'
#
loop_
_entity.id
_entity.type
_entity.pdbx_description
1 polymer ?
#
loop_
_entity_poly.entity_id
_entity_poly.type
_entity_poly.pdbx_seq_one_letter_code
_entity_poly.pdbx_strand_id
1 'polypeptide(L)'
;SFMFMGDAEETSEQDMISTGMNLDCDVLSLGHHGSASSTSWDLLEASTPSWAVISCGQDNSYGHPAASTMEKLRDMNIPVYRTDDQGTIIALSDGDTISWNQEPCNDYTAGDAKQQSANSDTSQAAQYSSEDTASAPAVETETPDTSSDTQGRTVWISATGSKYHSRPDCGN
;
A
#
# COMPACT_ATOMS: atom_id res chain seq x y z
N SER A 1 4.53 -14.24 8.54
CA SER A 1 3.21 -13.74 8.94
C SER A 1 2.89 -12.41 8.25
N PHE A 2 1.60 -12.15 8.00
CA PHE A 2 1.10 -10.91 7.40
C PHE A 2 0.04 -10.30 8.30
N MET A 3 0.12 -8.99 8.53
CA MET A 3 -0.90 -8.23 9.24
C MET A 3 -1.52 -7.20 8.28
N PHE A 4 -2.84 -7.19 8.19
CA PHE A 4 -3.60 -6.28 7.35
C PHE A 4 -4.49 -5.41 8.23
N MET A 5 -4.21 -4.12 8.24
CA MET A 5 -4.89 -3.18 9.13
C MET A 5 -6.22 -2.65 8.58
N GLY A 6 -6.45 -2.77 7.27
CA GLY A 6 -7.63 -2.14 6.65
C GLY A 6 -7.67 -0.64 6.93
N ASP A 7 -8.79 -0.14 7.41
CA ASP A 7 -8.93 1.27 7.80
C ASP A 7 -8.81 1.48 9.32
N ALA A 8 -8.09 0.57 10.02
CA ALA A 8 -7.84 0.75 11.45
C ALA A 8 -7.03 2.02 11.70
N GLU A 9 -7.49 2.79 12.67
CA GLU A 9 -6.85 3.99 13.18
C GLU A 9 -6.33 3.76 14.59
N GLU A 10 -5.63 4.73 15.16
CA GLU A 10 -4.93 4.63 16.45
C GLU A 10 -5.80 4.04 17.58
N THR A 11 -7.10 4.38 17.65
CA THR A 11 -8.00 3.82 18.66
C THR A 11 -8.14 2.30 18.51
N SER A 12 -8.31 1.80 17.28
CA SER A 12 -8.40 0.37 17.00
C SER A 12 -7.07 -0.34 17.24
N GLU A 13 -5.96 0.32 16.93
CA GLU A 13 -4.61 -0.17 17.20
C GLU A 13 -4.38 -0.36 18.70
N GLN A 14 -4.76 0.63 19.50
CA GLN A 14 -4.69 0.57 20.97
C GLN A 14 -5.58 -0.55 21.56
N ASP A 15 -6.77 -0.72 21.01
CA ASP A 15 -7.65 -1.83 21.40
C ASP A 15 -6.97 -3.18 21.13
N MET A 16 -6.37 -3.36 19.96
CA MET A 16 -5.62 -4.58 19.62
C MET A 16 -4.45 -4.84 20.57
N ILE A 17 -3.64 -3.82 20.83
CA ILE A 17 -2.49 -3.89 21.72
C ILE A 17 -2.94 -4.25 23.14
N SER A 18 -4.03 -3.65 23.61
CA SER A 18 -4.57 -3.87 24.96
C SER A 18 -5.04 -5.30 25.21
N THR A 19 -5.34 -6.06 24.14
CA THR A 19 -5.71 -7.48 24.29
C THR A 19 -4.56 -8.36 24.76
N GLY A 20 -3.32 -7.91 24.63
CA GLY A 20 -2.13 -8.68 24.92
C GLY A 20 -1.86 -9.82 23.92
N MET A 21 -2.53 -9.81 22.77
CA MET A 21 -2.22 -10.76 21.68
C MET A 21 -0.83 -10.49 21.11
N ASN A 22 -0.19 -11.52 20.61
CA ASN A 22 1.04 -11.36 19.84
C ASN A 22 0.69 -10.71 18.48
N LEU A 23 1.16 -9.50 18.26
CA LEU A 23 0.98 -8.72 17.03
C LEU A 23 2.20 -8.79 16.10
N ASP A 24 3.25 -9.51 16.48
CA ASP A 24 4.47 -9.63 15.68
C ASP A 24 4.18 -10.14 14.26
N CYS A 25 4.71 -9.45 13.26
CA CYS A 25 4.46 -9.79 11.86
C CYS A 25 5.66 -9.50 10.97
N ASP A 26 5.82 -10.28 9.90
CA ASP A 26 6.87 -10.02 8.90
C ASP A 26 6.47 -8.88 7.96
N VAL A 27 5.21 -8.83 7.57
CA VAL A 27 4.68 -7.82 6.64
C VAL A 27 3.48 -7.12 7.26
N LEU A 28 3.58 -5.80 7.38
CA LEU A 28 2.50 -4.92 7.80
C LEU A 28 1.92 -4.18 6.59
N SER A 29 0.67 -4.47 6.24
CA SER A 29 -0.10 -3.60 5.35
C SER A 29 -0.70 -2.48 6.17
N LEU A 30 -0.24 -1.24 5.92
CA LEU A 30 -0.56 -0.07 6.73
C LEU A 30 -2.06 0.22 6.79
N GLY A 31 -2.49 0.70 7.94
CA GLY A 31 -3.86 1.16 8.14
C GLY A 31 -4.17 2.42 7.33
N HIS A 32 -5.40 2.53 6.87
CA HIS A 32 -5.99 3.71 6.26
C HIS A 32 -5.09 4.37 5.20
N HIS A 33 -4.53 3.54 4.31
CA HIS A 33 -3.66 3.97 3.20
C HIS A 33 -2.41 4.77 3.62
N GLY A 34 -1.96 4.59 4.85
CA GLY A 34 -0.87 5.38 5.43
C GLY A 34 -1.29 6.76 5.93
N SER A 35 -2.56 6.93 6.35
CA SER A 35 -3.08 8.14 7.00
C SER A 35 -2.26 8.52 8.23
N ALA A 36 -2.27 9.82 8.57
CA ALA A 36 -1.68 10.32 9.82
C ALA A 36 -2.37 9.80 11.09
N SER A 37 -3.65 9.37 10.97
CA SER A 37 -4.45 8.82 12.08
C SER A 37 -4.20 7.34 12.34
N SER A 38 -3.33 6.70 11.58
CA SER A 38 -3.03 5.27 11.65
C SER A 38 -1.53 5.01 11.81
N THR A 39 -1.19 3.75 11.99
CA THR A 39 0.19 3.28 12.10
C THR A 39 0.93 4.02 13.21
N SER A 40 0.44 3.89 14.44
CA SER A 40 1.02 4.49 15.63
C SER A 40 2.41 3.91 15.93
N TRP A 41 3.20 4.63 16.72
CA TRP A 41 4.47 4.12 17.25
C TRP A 41 4.26 2.83 18.03
N ASP A 42 3.23 2.79 18.88
CA ASP A 42 2.91 1.64 19.72
C ASP A 42 2.58 0.39 18.87
N LEU A 43 1.86 0.57 17.75
CA LEU A 43 1.60 -0.53 16.81
C LEU A 43 2.90 -1.02 16.16
N LEU A 44 3.74 -0.12 15.69
CA LEU A 44 5.02 -0.49 15.05
C LEU A 44 5.95 -1.21 16.02
N GLU A 45 6.01 -0.76 17.28
CA GLU A 45 6.78 -1.42 18.33
C GLU A 45 6.22 -2.80 18.71
N ALA A 46 4.88 -2.95 18.72
CA ALA A 46 4.23 -4.21 19.03
C ALA A 46 4.27 -5.23 17.89
N SER A 47 4.29 -4.76 16.63
CA SER A 47 4.24 -5.62 15.45
C SER A 47 5.62 -5.90 14.82
N THR A 48 6.62 -5.11 15.11
CA THR A 48 8.03 -5.25 14.67
C THR A 48 8.19 -5.71 13.20
N PRO A 49 7.53 -5.08 12.22
CA PRO A 49 7.46 -5.59 10.87
C PRO A 49 8.82 -5.51 10.15
N SER A 50 9.15 -6.56 9.37
CA SER A 50 10.32 -6.55 8.49
C SER A 50 10.09 -5.72 7.23
N TRP A 51 8.84 -5.58 6.79
CA TRP A 51 8.43 -4.80 5.64
C TRP A 51 7.07 -4.12 5.88
N ALA A 52 6.93 -2.90 5.33
CA ALA A 52 5.67 -2.18 5.29
C ALA A 52 5.15 -2.11 3.85
N VAL A 53 3.84 -2.33 3.66
CA VAL A 53 3.16 -2.17 2.38
C VAL A 53 2.12 -1.08 2.51
N ILE A 54 2.18 -0.09 1.62
CA ILE A 54 1.24 1.03 1.56
C ILE A 54 0.40 0.89 0.30
N SER A 55 -0.89 0.66 0.48
CA SER A 55 -1.86 0.60 -0.62
C SER A 55 -2.55 1.95 -0.74
N CYS A 56 -2.07 2.81 -1.62
CA CYS A 56 -2.66 4.12 -1.90
C CYS A 56 -2.62 4.41 -3.39
N GLY A 57 -3.51 5.28 -3.86
CA GLY A 57 -3.56 5.69 -5.25
C GLY A 57 -2.51 6.76 -5.56
N GLN A 58 -1.98 6.74 -6.77
CA GLN A 58 -1.22 7.85 -7.31
C GLN A 58 -2.12 9.09 -7.37
N ASP A 59 -1.59 10.26 -7.03
CA ASP A 59 -2.32 11.54 -7.05
C ASP A 59 -3.63 11.55 -6.22
N ASN A 60 -3.68 10.74 -5.15
CA ASN A 60 -4.87 10.73 -4.30
C ASN A 60 -5.06 12.08 -3.58
N SER A 61 -6.31 12.55 -3.55
CA SER A 61 -6.65 13.87 -2.99
C SER A 61 -6.48 13.98 -1.47
N TYR A 62 -6.20 12.87 -0.78
CA TYR A 62 -6.02 12.83 0.67
C TYR A 62 -4.58 13.13 1.09
N GLY A 63 -3.63 13.13 0.15
CA GLY A 63 -2.21 13.30 0.43
C GLY A 63 -1.55 12.08 1.09
N HIS A 64 -2.17 10.91 0.97
CA HIS A 64 -1.61 9.67 1.51
C HIS A 64 -0.48 9.11 0.63
N PRO A 65 0.52 8.48 1.26
CA PRO A 65 0.74 8.36 2.70
C PRO A 65 1.14 9.69 3.35
N ALA A 66 0.75 9.89 4.60
CA ALA A 66 1.05 11.10 5.35
C ALA A 66 2.53 11.20 5.77
N ALA A 67 3.05 12.43 5.86
CA ALA A 67 4.45 12.68 6.25
C ALA A 67 4.81 12.04 7.59
N SER A 68 3.93 12.17 8.60
CA SER A 68 4.15 11.61 9.93
C SER A 68 4.24 10.07 9.93
N THR A 69 3.49 9.41 9.05
CA THR A 69 3.55 7.95 8.90
C THR A 69 4.85 7.53 8.22
N MET A 70 5.26 8.25 7.18
CA MET A 70 6.51 7.98 6.48
C MET A 70 7.76 8.23 7.34
N GLU A 71 7.71 9.26 8.19
CA GLU A 71 8.78 9.52 9.18
C GLU A 71 8.94 8.37 10.16
N LYS A 72 7.86 7.83 10.70
CA LYS A 72 7.91 6.68 11.61
C LYS A 72 8.58 5.46 10.97
N LEU A 73 8.19 5.12 9.74
CA LEU A 73 8.78 3.98 9.01
C LEU A 73 10.27 4.20 8.71
N ARG A 74 10.64 5.41 8.29
CA ARG A 74 12.04 5.77 8.06
C ARG A 74 12.87 5.68 9.33
N ASP A 75 12.39 6.22 10.44
CA ASP A 75 13.12 6.29 11.70
C ASP A 75 13.33 4.89 12.31
N MET A 76 12.40 3.96 12.04
CA MET A 76 12.54 2.54 12.39
C MET A 76 13.28 1.72 11.33
N ASN A 77 13.70 2.33 10.22
CA ASN A 77 14.38 1.66 9.09
C ASN A 77 13.54 0.49 8.52
N ILE A 78 12.23 0.60 8.49
CA ILE A 78 11.34 -0.41 7.92
C ILE A 78 11.28 -0.22 6.40
N PRO A 79 11.73 -1.20 5.58
CA PRO A 79 11.63 -1.15 4.14
C PRO A 79 10.17 -1.02 3.66
N VAL A 80 9.95 -0.20 2.65
CA VAL A 80 8.61 0.20 2.20
C VAL A 80 8.36 -0.21 0.75
N TYR A 81 7.19 -0.80 0.53
CA TYR A 81 6.57 -1.00 -0.78
C TYR A 81 5.35 -0.08 -0.91
N ARG A 82 5.19 0.59 -2.06
CA ARG A 82 4.10 1.56 -2.28
C ARG A 82 3.41 1.31 -3.61
N THR A 83 2.08 1.19 -3.60
CA THR A 83 1.32 0.95 -4.85
C THR A 83 1.21 2.20 -5.73
N ASP A 84 1.29 3.41 -5.16
CA ASP A 84 1.30 4.67 -5.90
C ASP A 84 2.59 4.92 -6.69
N ASP A 85 3.67 4.23 -6.32
CA ASP A 85 4.99 4.36 -6.94
C ASP A 85 5.33 3.14 -7.81
N GLN A 86 5.01 1.95 -7.32
CA GLN A 86 5.45 0.68 -7.88
C GLN A 86 4.36 -0.11 -8.59
N GLY A 87 3.10 0.34 -8.53
CA GLY A 87 1.95 -0.38 -9.08
C GLY A 87 1.63 -1.64 -8.29
N THR A 88 1.48 -2.78 -8.95
CA THR A 88 1.09 -4.03 -8.30
C THR A 88 2.24 -4.64 -7.52
N ILE A 89 2.03 -4.86 -6.24
CA ILE A 89 2.99 -5.51 -5.34
C ILE A 89 2.50 -6.91 -5.03
N ILE A 90 3.36 -7.90 -5.24
CA ILE A 90 3.06 -9.31 -4.98
C ILE A 90 4.06 -9.83 -3.97
N ALA A 91 3.54 -10.31 -2.83
CA ALA A 91 4.28 -11.05 -1.84
C ALA A 91 3.87 -12.52 -1.89
N LEU A 92 4.83 -13.41 -2.00
CA LEU A 92 4.61 -14.85 -2.01
C LEU A 92 5.29 -15.48 -0.80
N SER A 93 4.55 -16.24 0.00
CA SER A 93 5.09 -16.97 1.14
C SER A 93 4.91 -18.47 0.96
N ASP A 94 5.98 -19.22 1.19
CA ASP A 94 5.98 -20.69 1.26
C ASP A 94 5.83 -21.24 2.69
N GLY A 95 5.70 -20.33 3.66
CA GLY A 95 5.61 -20.64 5.10
C GLY A 95 6.90 -20.32 5.86
N ASP A 96 8.05 -20.38 5.21
CA ASP A 96 9.36 -20.12 5.79
C ASP A 96 9.98 -18.82 5.29
N THR A 97 9.75 -18.50 4.00
CA THR A 97 10.31 -17.31 3.34
C THR A 97 9.23 -16.47 2.69
N ILE A 98 9.52 -15.18 2.48
CA ILE A 98 8.69 -14.27 1.72
C ILE A 98 9.51 -13.76 0.53
N SER A 99 8.98 -13.92 -0.66
CA SER A 99 9.55 -13.40 -1.90
C SER A 99 8.63 -12.35 -2.51
N TRP A 100 9.22 -11.41 -3.23
CA TRP A 100 8.53 -10.26 -3.79
C TRP A 100 8.74 -10.20 -5.30
N ASN A 101 7.78 -9.63 -6.04
CA ASN A 101 7.91 -9.41 -7.48
C ASN A 101 8.88 -8.25 -7.83
N GLN A 102 9.27 -7.44 -6.85
CA GLN A 102 10.16 -6.28 -6.99
C GLN A 102 10.84 -5.95 -5.66
N GLU A 103 11.86 -5.11 -5.70
CA GLU A 103 12.53 -4.61 -4.49
C GLU A 103 11.70 -3.51 -3.82
N PRO A 104 11.85 -3.27 -2.50
CA PRO A 104 11.21 -2.14 -1.84
C PRO A 104 11.67 -0.81 -2.45
N CYS A 105 10.78 0.13 -2.66
CA CYS A 105 11.13 1.43 -3.22
C CYS A 105 11.92 2.30 -2.21
N ASN A 106 11.67 2.10 -0.92
CA ASN A 106 12.25 2.89 0.17
C ASN A 106 12.09 4.42 -0.03
N ASP A 107 11.04 4.81 -0.73
CA ASP A 107 10.66 6.20 -0.88
C ASP A 107 9.73 6.60 0.27
N TYR A 108 10.28 7.36 1.22
CA TYR A 108 9.56 7.87 2.39
C TYR A 108 8.96 9.26 2.15
N THR A 109 8.82 9.68 0.91
CA THR A 109 8.17 10.96 0.56
C THR A 109 6.67 10.87 0.79
N ALA A 110 6.09 11.87 1.44
CA ALA A 110 4.64 11.95 1.63
C ALA A 110 3.90 12.14 0.30
N GLY A 111 2.65 11.66 0.24
CA GLY A 111 1.85 11.73 -0.98
C GLY A 111 1.57 13.16 -1.44
N ASP A 112 1.31 14.08 -0.51
CA ASP A 112 1.11 15.50 -0.79
C ASP A 112 2.37 16.22 -1.28
N ALA A 113 3.54 15.83 -0.81
CA ALA A 113 4.81 16.38 -1.28
C ALA A 113 5.12 15.95 -2.72
N LYS A 114 4.73 14.74 -3.12
CA LYS A 114 4.84 14.28 -4.51
C LYS A 114 3.94 15.09 -5.45
N GLN A 115 2.71 15.39 -5.04
CA GLN A 115 1.78 16.21 -5.82
C GLN A 115 2.29 17.65 -6.03
N GLN A 116 2.89 18.25 -5.01
CA GLN A 116 3.47 19.60 -5.11
C GLN A 116 4.64 19.64 -6.07
N SER A 117 5.48 18.62 -6.10
CA SER A 117 6.62 18.51 -7.03
C SER A 117 6.16 18.34 -8.47
N ALA A 118 5.13 17.54 -8.73
CA ALA A 118 4.56 17.34 -10.06
C ALA A 118 3.92 18.62 -10.62
N ASN A 119 3.25 19.40 -9.77
CA ASN A 119 2.60 20.65 -10.15
C ASN A 119 3.60 21.82 -10.40
N SER A 120 4.77 21.79 -9.80
CA SER A 120 5.80 22.81 -10.01
C SER A 120 6.52 22.67 -11.36
N ASP A 121 6.58 21.47 -11.92
CA ASP A 121 7.20 21.22 -13.23
C ASP A 121 6.26 21.54 -14.42
N THR A 122 4.94 21.65 -14.16
CA THR A 122 3.93 21.91 -15.20
C THR A 122 3.62 23.41 -15.39
N SER A 123 4.23 24.30 -14.64
CA SER A 123 3.95 25.76 -14.69
C SER A 123 4.58 26.50 -15.88
N GLN A 124 5.16 25.82 -16.86
CA GLN A 124 5.73 26.42 -18.07
C GLN A 124 5.28 25.78 -19.39
N ALA A 125 4.03 25.40 -19.53
CA ALA A 125 3.51 25.23 -20.90
C ALA A 125 1.99 25.27 -20.95
N ALA A 126 1.49 26.29 -21.66
CA ALA A 126 0.28 26.31 -22.46
C ALA A 126 -1.07 26.57 -21.77
N GLN A 127 -1.47 27.80 -21.87
CA GLN A 127 -2.84 28.17 -22.27
C GLN A 127 -3.18 27.48 -23.59
N TYR A 128 -4.23 26.67 -23.63
CA TYR A 128 -5.22 26.64 -24.73
C TYR A 128 -6.43 25.77 -24.41
N SER A 129 -7.58 26.43 -24.44
CA SER A 129 -9.00 26.06 -24.67
C SER A 129 -9.49 24.63 -24.59
N SER A 130 -10.56 24.54 -23.80
CA SER A 130 -11.81 23.78 -23.83
C SER A 130 -12.19 23.04 -25.13
N GLU A 131 -12.77 21.90 -24.91
CA GLU A 131 -14.00 21.29 -25.40
C GLU A 131 -13.88 19.83 -25.78
N ASP A 132 -14.67 19.04 -25.15
CA ASP A 132 -15.68 18.08 -25.58
C ASP A 132 -15.39 16.56 -25.51
N THR A 133 -16.32 15.92 -24.80
CA THR A 133 -16.96 14.60 -24.96
C THR A 133 -16.14 13.29 -24.85
N ALA A 134 -16.49 12.60 -23.77
CA ALA A 134 -16.83 11.17 -23.64
C ALA A 134 -16.26 10.16 -24.64
N SER A 135 -15.47 9.21 -24.13
CA SER A 135 -15.67 7.77 -24.36
C SER A 135 -14.63 6.96 -23.58
N ALA A 136 -15.08 6.08 -22.71
CA ALA A 136 -14.25 5.09 -22.05
C ALA A 136 -13.87 3.98 -23.04
N PRO A 137 -12.62 3.54 -23.12
CA PRO A 137 -12.28 2.31 -23.81
C PRO A 137 -12.34 1.11 -22.86
N ALA A 138 -12.84 0.01 -23.41
CA ALA A 138 -13.01 -1.27 -22.78
C ALA A 138 -11.68 -1.86 -22.29
N VAL A 139 -11.74 -2.45 -21.09
CA VAL A 139 -10.65 -3.24 -20.51
C VAL A 139 -10.58 -4.58 -21.22
N GLU A 140 -9.47 -4.84 -21.90
CA GLU A 140 -9.14 -6.19 -22.34
C GLU A 140 -8.68 -7.01 -21.14
N THR A 141 -9.40 -8.11 -20.90
CA THR A 141 -9.08 -9.10 -19.87
C THR A 141 -7.98 -10.01 -20.39
N GLU A 142 -6.77 -9.83 -19.90
CA GLU A 142 -5.74 -10.87 -20.05
C GLU A 142 -5.92 -11.92 -18.92
N THR A 143 -6.11 -13.17 -19.33
CA THR A 143 -6.19 -14.31 -18.45
C THR A 143 -4.78 -14.75 -18.05
N PRO A 144 -4.47 -14.88 -16.75
CA PRO A 144 -3.19 -15.47 -16.35
C PRO A 144 -3.21 -16.97 -16.54
N ASP A 145 -2.17 -17.45 -17.19
CA ASP A 145 -1.86 -18.86 -17.42
C ASP A 145 -1.56 -19.55 -16.08
N THR A 146 -2.33 -20.60 -15.79
CA THR A 146 -2.17 -21.41 -14.58
C THR A 146 -1.27 -22.60 -14.88
N SER A 147 -0.04 -22.55 -14.41
CA SER A 147 0.74 -23.79 -14.28
C SER A 147 1.50 -23.87 -12.96
N SER A 148 1.20 -24.94 -12.25
CA SER A 148 1.93 -25.67 -11.21
C SER A 148 1.96 -25.13 -9.79
N ASP A 149 1.13 -25.72 -9.00
CA ASP A 149 1.24 -26.34 -7.67
C ASP A 149 2.62 -26.23 -7.00
N THR A 150 2.73 -25.21 -6.18
CA THR A 150 3.59 -25.16 -5.00
C THR A 150 2.77 -24.55 -3.87
N GLN A 151 2.78 -25.13 -2.68
CA GLN A 151 1.91 -24.82 -1.54
C GLN A 151 2.14 -23.41 -0.93
N GLY A 152 2.32 -22.38 -1.75
CA GLY A 152 2.37 -21.00 -1.34
C GLY A 152 1.00 -20.32 -1.43
N ARG A 153 0.62 -19.52 -0.45
CA ARG A 153 -0.56 -18.67 -0.55
C ARG A 153 -0.17 -17.34 -1.18
N THR A 154 -0.72 -17.05 -2.34
CA THR A 154 -0.58 -15.73 -2.98
C THR A 154 -1.64 -14.79 -2.42
N VAL A 155 -1.20 -13.63 -1.95
CA VAL A 155 -2.07 -12.54 -1.51
C VAL A 155 -1.97 -11.41 -2.53
N TRP A 156 -3.11 -10.98 -3.05
CA TRP A 156 -3.19 -9.91 -4.04
C TRP A 156 -3.53 -8.59 -3.34
N ILE A 157 -2.71 -7.57 -3.55
CA ILE A 157 -2.95 -6.21 -3.07
C ILE A 157 -3.13 -5.33 -4.30
N SER A 158 -4.33 -4.77 -4.50
CA SER A 158 -4.60 -3.90 -5.65
C SER A 158 -4.37 -2.42 -5.33
N ALA A 159 -3.92 -1.66 -6.32
CA ALA A 159 -3.66 -0.22 -6.20
C ALA A 159 -4.93 0.63 -5.95
N THR A 160 -6.12 0.11 -6.21
CA THR A 160 -7.39 0.87 -6.16
C THR A 160 -8.42 0.30 -5.20
N GLY A 161 -8.15 -0.81 -4.52
CA GLY A 161 -9.12 -1.53 -3.71
C GLY A 161 -8.85 -1.48 -2.22
N SER A 162 -9.91 -1.26 -1.45
CA SER A 162 -9.96 -1.45 0.00
C SER A 162 -10.23 -2.91 0.40
N LYS A 163 -10.09 -3.86 -0.53
CA LYS A 163 -10.37 -5.29 -0.28
C LYS A 163 -9.21 -6.16 -0.72
N TYR A 164 -8.87 -7.11 0.14
CA TYR A 164 -7.86 -8.14 -0.14
C TYR A 164 -8.55 -9.37 -0.68
N HIS A 165 -7.98 -9.98 -1.70
CA HIS A 165 -8.54 -11.16 -2.32
C HIS A 165 -7.57 -12.32 -2.22
N SER A 166 -8.05 -13.45 -1.69
CA SER A 166 -7.30 -14.71 -1.72
C SER A 166 -7.48 -15.46 -3.06
N ARG A 167 -8.25 -14.86 -3.99
CA ARG A 167 -8.47 -15.37 -5.34
C ARG A 167 -8.60 -14.19 -6.31
N PRO A 168 -8.12 -14.31 -7.54
CA PRO A 168 -8.18 -13.24 -8.54
C PRO A 168 -9.60 -12.94 -9.06
N ASP A 169 -10.59 -13.77 -8.76
CA ASP A 169 -11.97 -13.68 -9.24
C ASP A 169 -12.98 -13.20 -8.19
N CYS A 170 -12.55 -12.72 -7.04
CA CYS A 170 -13.40 -12.16 -5.99
C CYS A 170 -13.71 -10.68 -6.23
N GLY A 171 -14.28 -10.32 -7.35
CA GLY A 171 -14.61 -8.94 -7.64
C GLY A 171 -15.95 -8.82 -8.35
N ASN A 172 -17.02 -8.58 -7.60
CA ASN A 172 -18.21 -7.81 -8.02
C ASN A 172 -18.92 -7.32 -6.78
#